data_b19c4289c4bb69826feacd416076d735
#
_entry.id   b19c4289c4bb69826feacd416076d735
#
_cell.length_a   1.000
_cell.length_b   1.000
_cell.length_c   1.000
_cell.angle_alpha   90.00
_cell.angle_beta   90.00
_cell.angle_gamma   90.00
#
_symmetry.space_group_name_H-M   'P 1'
#
loop_
_entity.id
_entity.type
_entity.pdbx_description
1 polymer ?
#
loop_
_entity_poly.entity_id
_entity_poly.type
_entity_poly.pdbx_seq_one_letter_code
_entity_poly.pdbx_strand_id
1 'polypeptide(L)'
;MAGCGPDKQEDNKAVTVSIAPQKYFAEALLPAGYHVNVMVPPGASPATYEPTPRQLRDLKRSAAYIRIGAIEFEQVWMEKIKSNNPSLTIIRADKGIDYIKEGKERDPHIWTSPAIVQKMAANMVRSFQDIFPEDTAVIRKNHQKLLHTIDSTHRVIATQLAPHKGKAFIIYHPALSYFSRDYGIKQIAIEHHGKEPSAHDMEHLMEEGKSMAINTVFIQEQFDQRSAKTIASELSAEVITINPLSEQWAAAMTDIAEKIAASFN
;
A
#
# COMPACT_ATOMS: atom_id res chain seq x y z
N MET A 1 -16.51 -15.59 51.18
CA MET A 1 -16.46 -16.16 49.83
C MET A 1 -16.67 -15.03 48.85
N ALA A 2 -15.60 -14.48 48.32
CA ALA A 2 -15.65 -13.44 47.28
C ALA A 2 -15.76 -14.14 45.93
N GLY A 3 -16.92 -13.98 45.26
CA GLY A 3 -17.13 -14.49 43.91
C GLY A 3 -16.29 -13.69 42.92
N CYS A 4 -15.34 -14.34 42.24
CA CYS A 4 -14.80 -13.86 40.99
C CYS A 4 -15.95 -13.79 39.99
N GLY A 5 -16.41 -12.57 39.69
CA GLY A 5 -17.24 -12.33 38.53
C GLY A 5 -16.45 -12.70 37.28
N PRO A 6 -17.12 -13.14 36.20
CA PRO A 6 -16.43 -13.39 34.93
C PRO A 6 -15.75 -12.12 34.51
N ASP A 7 -14.45 -12.22 34.20
CA ASP A 7 -13.71 -11.18 33.49
C ASP A 7 -14.59 -10.72 32.32
N LYS A 8 -15.00 -9.46 32.34
CA LYS A 8 -15.61 -8.82 31.19
C LYS A 8 -14.55 -8.95 30.09
N GLN A 9 -14.80 -9.82 29.13
CA GLN A 9 -14.09 -9.86 27.86
C GLN A 9 -14.18 -8.42 27.35
N GLU A 10 -13.08 -7.65 27.51
CA GLU A 10 -12.98 -6.32 26.91
C GLU A 10 -13.31 -6.53 25.45
N ASP A 11 -14.37 -5.89 24.98
CA ASP A 11 -14.77 -5.88 23.57
C ASP A 11 -13.54 -5.58 22.74
N ASN A 12 -13.01 -6.59 22.05
CA ASN A 12 -11.72 -6.51 21.37
C ASN A 12 -11.90 -5.74 20.06
N LYS A 13 -12.19 -4.44 20.17
CA LYS A 13 -12.46 -3.50 19.07
C LYS A 13 -11.16 -2.95 18.44
N ALA A 14 -10.14 -3.80 18.38
CA ALA A 14 -8.89 -3.47 17.72
C ALA A 14 -8.60 -4.45 16.60
N VAL A 15 -8.13 -3.92 15.48
CA VAL A 15 -7.54 -4.69 14.39
C VAL A 15 -6.15 -4.16 14.06
N THR A 16 -5.30 -5.00 13.50
CA THR A 16 -3.95 -4.60 13.10
C THR A 16 -3.78 -4.80 11.60
N VAL A 17 -3.10 -3.87 10.95
CA VAL A 17 -2.76 -3.90 9.52
C VAL A 17 -1.25 -3.85 9.33
N SER A 18 -0.76 -4.30 8.19
CA SER A 18 0.69 -4.26 7.88
C SER A 18 1.16 -2.85 7.58
N ILE A 19 0.46 -2.11 6.72
CA ILE A 19 0.86 -0.80 6.19
C ILE A 19 -0.25 0.24 6.28
N ALA A 20 0.13 1.51 6.25
CA ALA A 20 -0.76 2.64 6.46
C ALA A 20 -1.96 2.75 5.47
N PRO A 21 -1.84 2.45 4.17
CA PRO A 21 -3.00 2.43 3.27
C PRO A 21 -4.11 1.47 3.70
N GLN A 22 -3.76 0.33 4.32
CA GLN A 22 -4.76 -0.62 4.83
C GLN A 22 -5.56 -0.06 6.01
N LYS A 23 -4.93 0.83 6.82
CA LYS A 23 -5.63 1.52 7.91
C LYS A 23 -6.79 2.36 7.36
N TYR A 24 -6.56 3.12 6.28
CA TYR A 24 -7.61 3.88 5.60
C TYR A 24 -8.83 3.00 5.26
N PHE A 25 -8.60 1.84 4.68
CA PHE A 25 -9.68 0.93 4.29
C PHE A 25 -10.38 0.31 5.51
N ALA A 26 -9.61 -0.11 6.52
CA ALA A 26 -10.17 -0.71 7.73
C ALA A 26 -11.03 0.29 8.52
N GLU A 27 -10.54 1.53 8.71
CA GLU A 27 -11.28 2.60 9.39
C GLU A 27 -12.53 3.03 8.62
N ALA A 28 -12.45 3.05 7.28
CA ALA A 28 -13.61 3.36 6.45
C ALA A 28 -14.70 2.28 6.52
N LEU A 29 -14.36 1.02 6.82
CA LEU A 29 -15.29 -0.11 6.90
C LEU A 29 -15.87 -0.30 8.30
N LEU A 30 -15.04 -0.16 9.35
CA LEU A 30 -15.42 -0.43 10.72
C LEU A 30 -16.25 0.72 11.32
N PRO A 31 -17.13 0.44 12.29
CA PRO A 31 -17.84 1.47 13.03
C PRO A 31 -16.90 2.35 13.87
N ALA A 32 -17.40 3.51 14.29
CA ALA A 32 -16.70 4.34 15.28
C ALA A 32 -16.44 3.57 16.57
N GLY A 33 -15.28 3.80 17.20
CA GLY A 33 -14.83 3.14 18.41
C GLY A 33 -13.94 1.91 18.19
N TYR A 34 -13.74 1.50 16.93
CA TYR A 34 -12.69 0.54 16.59
C TYR A 34 -11.33 1.23 16.48
N HIS A 35 -10.26 0.51 16.83
CA HIS A 35 -8.88 0.98 16.71
C HIS A 35 -8.14 0.18 15.63
N VAL A 36 -7.46 0.87 14.73
CA VAL A 36 -6.65 0.23 13.70
C VAL A 36 -5.16 0.52 13.97
N ASN A 37 -4.43 -0.52 14.37
CA ASN A 37 -3.00 -0.44 14.58
C ASN A 37 -2.24 -0.71 13.27
N VAL A 38 -1.15 0.00 13.03
CA VAL A 38 -0.27 -0.18 11.87
C VAL A 38 1.06 -0.76 12.33
N MET A 39 1.52 -1.83 11.67
CA MET A 39 2.81 -2.45 12.01
C MET A 39 3.98 -1.64 11.46
N VAL A 40 3.97 -1.31 10.18
CA VAL A 40 5.00 -0.49 9.55
C VAL A 40 4.56 0.97 9.63
N PRO A 41 5.18 1.79 10.52
CA PRO A 41 4.76 3.17 10.74
C PRO A 41 5.06 4.05 9.52
N PRO A 42 4.41 5.22 9.40
CA PRO A 42 4.73 6.21 8.37
C PRO A 42 6.23 6.53 8.32
N GLY A 43 6.78 6.64 7.11
CA GLY A 43 8.20 6.90 6.88
C GLY A 43 9.12 5.69 6.96
N ALA A 44 8.65 4.54 7.46
CA ALA A 44 9.42 3.29 7.45
C ALA A 44 9.18 2.50 6.15
N SER A 45 10.22 1.77 5.72
CA SER A 45 10.12 0.87 4.57
C SER A 45 9.59 -0.50 4.97
N PRO A 46 8.53 -1.02 4.33
CA PRO A 46 8.06 -2.39 4.57
C PRO A 46 9.11 -3.48 4.26
N ALA A 47 10.11 -3.17 3.47
CA ALA A 47 11.18 -4.12 3.13
C ALA A 47 12.16 -4.37 4.28
N THR A 48 12.38 -3.37 5.14
CA THR A 48 13.43 -3.43 6.18
C THR A 48 12.92 -3.26 7.60
N TYR A 49 11.62 -3.01 7.78
CA TYR A 49 11.06 -2.72 9.09
C TYR A 49 11.00 -3.94 10.00
N GLU A 50 11.46 -3.78 11.23
CA GLU A 50 11.33 -4.75 12.31
C GLU A 50 10.36 -4.24 13.37
N PRO A 51 9.33 -5.04 13.76
CA PRO A 51 8.37 -4.60 14.73
C PRO A 51 8.96 -4.51 16.14
N THR A 52 8.60 -3.47 16.85
CA THR A 52 9.00 -3.27 18.24
C THR A 52 8.33 -4.30 19.17
N PRO A 53 8.94 -4.60 20.34
CA PRO A 53 8.31 -5.45 21.34
C PRO A 53 6.93 -4.94 21.81
N ARG A 54 6.70 -3.62 21.76
CA ARG A 54 5.40 -3.01 22.08
C ARG A 54 4.34 -3.40 21.04
N GLN A 55 4.65 -3.25 19.76
CA GLN A 55 3.74 -3.62 18.68
C GLN A 55 3.38 -5.11 18.71
N LEU A 56 4.36 -5.97 18.97
CA LEU A 56 4.11 -7.43 19.12
C LEU A 56 3.22 -7.75 20.34
N ARG A 57 3.30 -6.97 21.43
CA ARG A 57 2.38 -7.13 22.57
C ARG A 57 0.98 -6.60 22.24
N ASP A 58 0.87 -5.50 21.53
CA ASP A 58 -0.42 -4.87 21.19
C ASP A 58 -1.23 -5.76 20.23
N LEU A 59 -0.56 -6.61 19.42
CA LEU A 59 -1.21 -7.65 18.62
C LEU A 59 -2.11 -8.60 19.44
N LYS A 60 -1.76 -8.89 20.69
CA LYS A 60 -2.58 -9.75 21.58
C LYS A 60 -3.94 -9.17 21.87
N ARG A 61 -4.12 -7.86 21.68
CA ARG A 61 -5.37 -7.14 21.86
C ARG A 61 -6.15 -6.93 20.57
N SER A 62 -5.63 -7.44 19.45
CA SER A 62 -6.31 -7.33 18.15
C SER A 62 -7.20 -8.54 17.90
N ALA A 63 -8.44 -8.30 17.47
CA ALA A 63 -9.34 -9.35 17.03
C ALA A 63 -8.85 -9.99 15.72
N ALA A 64 -8.22 -9.19 14.87
CA ALA A 64 -7.71 -9.66 13.58
C ALA A 64 -6.44 -8.93 13.17
N TYR A 65 -5.66 -9.60 12.31
CA TYR A 65 -4.58 -9.03 11.53
C TYR A 65 -4.92 -9.08 10.05
N ILE A 66 -4.87 -7.93 9.37
CA ILE A 66 -5.18 -7.80 7.96
C ILE A 66 -3.87 -7.73 7.19
N ARG A 67 -3.54 -8.83 6.50
CA ARG A 67 -2.37 -8.88 5.64
C ARG A 67 -2.70 -8.40 4.22
N ILE A 68 -1.70 -7.75 3.59
CA ILE A 68 -1.81 -7.30 2.21
C ILE A 68 -1.35 -8.36 1.20
N GLY A 69 -0.43 -9.24 1.63
CA GLY A 69 -0.04 -10.40 0.84
C GLY A 69 1.46 -10.58 0.64
N ALA A 70 2.06 -9.89 -0.31
CA ALA A 70 3.41 -10.20 -0.78
C ALA A 70 4.50 -9.23 -0.31
N ILE A 71 4.21 -8.28 0.62
CA ILE A 71 5.24 -7.38 1.15
C ILE A 71 6.27 -8.14 2.01
N GLU A 72 7.51 -7.71 1.97
CA GLU A 72 8.65 -8.36 2.65
C GLU A 72 8.43 -8.46 4.15
N PHE A 73 7.86 -7.42 4.77
CA PHE A 73 7.49 -7.44 6.19
C PHE A 73 6.64 -8.67 6.54
N GLU A 74 5.64 -8.98 5.74
CA GLU A 74 4.76 -10.12 5.99
C GLU A 74 5.47 -11.45 5.72
N GLN A 75 6.32 -11.52 4.71
CA GLN A 75 7.10 -12.73 4.41
C GLN A 75 8.02 -13.10 5.57
N VAL A 76 8.61 -12.11 6.22
CA VAL A 76 9.54 -12.32 7.35
C VAL A 76 8.81 -12.58 8.68
N TRP A 77 7.72 -11.84 8.95
CA TRP A 77 7.15 -11.77 10.29
C TRP A 77 5.86 -12.56 10.50
N MET A 78 5.10 -12.92 9.44
CA MET A 78 3.77 -13.52 9.61
C MET A 78 3.77 -14.85 10.35
N GLU A 79 4.74 -15.72 10.12
CA GLU A 79 4.81 -17.00 10.85
C GLU A 79 5.04 -16.78 12.35
N LYS A 80 5.94 -15.86 12.70
CA LYS A 80 6.23 -15.49 14.10
C LYS A 80 5.05 -14.79 14.75
N ILE A 81 4.36 -13.90 14.04
CA ILE A 81 3.14 -13.24 14.51
C ILE A 81 2.08 -14.30 14.82
N LYS A 82 1.82 -15.22 13.90
CA LYS A 82 0.80 -16.26 14.06
C LYS A 82 1.14 -17.27 15.17
N SER A 83 2.38 -17.72 15.25
CA SER A 83 2.82 -18.67 16.29
C SER A 83 2.71 -18.09 17.70
N ASN A 84 3.00 -16.78 17.86
CA ASN A 84 2.91 -16.10 19.14
C ASN A 84 1.47 -15.65 19.51
N ASN A 85 0.53 -15.71 18.56
CA ASN A 85 -0.86 -15.30 18.71
C ASN A 85 -1.79 -16.33 18.04
N PRO A 86 -1.95 -17.56 18.58
CA PRO A 86 -2.69 -18.64 17.92
C PRO A 86 -4.18 -18.33 17.69
N SER A 87 -4.77 -17.48 18.54
CA SER A 87 -6.17 -17.05 18.43
C SER A 87 -6.40 -15.88 17.49
N LEU A 88 -5.33 -15.24 16.98
CA LEU A 88 -5.43 -14.09 16.10
C LEU A 88 -5.97 -14.49 14.72
N THR A 89 -7.10 -13.91 14.33
CA THR A 89 -7.66 -14.14 13.00
C THR A 89 -6.82 -13.41 11.94
N ILE A 90 -6.36 -14.15 10.92
CA ILE A 90 -5.61 -13.57 9.79
C ILE A 90 -6.55 -13.34 8.62
N ILE A 91 -6.79 -12.08 8.29
CA ILE A 91 -7.58 -11.65 7.15
C ILE A 91 -6.65 -11.50 5.94
N ARG A 92 -6.95 -12.21 4.86
CA ARG A 92 -6.23 -12.09 3.60
C ARG A 92 -6.92 -11.08 2.69
N ALA A 93 -6.49 -9.82 2.75
CA ALA A 93 -7.01 -8.79 1.85
C ALA A 93 -6.70 -9.11 0.37
N ASP A 94 -5.60 -9.82 0.12
CA ASP A 94 -5.12 -10.26 -1.19
C ASP A 94 -5.86 -11.49 -1.79
N LYS A 95 -6.82 -12.08 -1.09
CA LYS A 95 -7.47 -13.32 -1.56
C LYS A 95 -8.09 -13.15 -2.95
N GLY A 96 -7.67 -14.02 -3.90
CA GLY A 96 -8.18 -14.02 -5.28
C GLY A 96 -7.71 -12.83 -6.13
N ILE A 97 -6.62 -12.16 -5.74
CA ILE A 97 -5.97 -11.13 -6.55
C ILE A 97 -4.85 -11.75 -7.36
N ASP A 98 -4.84 -11.45 -8.67
CA ASP A 98 -3.78 -11.84 -9.58
C ASP A 98 -2.64 -10.82 -9.49
N TYR A 99 -1.47 -11.30 -9.04
CA TYR A 99 -0.28 -10.46 -8.91
C TYR A 99 0.41 -10.24 -10.26
N ILE A 100 0.91 -9.03 -10.48
CA ILE A 100 1.97 -8.78 -11.45
C ILE A 100 3.19 -9.56 -10.97
N LYS A 101 3.88 -10.25 -11.90
CA LYS A 101 5.03 -11.10 -11.59
C LYS A 101 6.23 -10.63 -12.37
N GLU A 102 7.36 -10.59 -11.70
CA GLU A 102 8.68 -10.44 -12.29
C GLU A 102 9.51 -11.70 -11.98
N GLY A 103 9.62 -12.59 -12.95
CA GLY A 103 10.16 -13.92 -12.72
C GLY A 103 9.33 -14.72 -11.72
N LYS A 104 9.92 -15.04 -10.56
CA LYS A 104 9.25 -15.76 -9.45
C LYS A 104 8.64 -14.81 -8.41
N GLU A 105 9.01 -13.55 -8.44
CA GLU A 105 8.57 -12.56 -7.46
C GLU A 105 7.19 -12.00 -7.82
N ARG A 106 6.47 -11.57 -6.80
CA ARG A 106 5.16 -10.96 -6.92
C ARG A 106 5.28 -9.51 -6.53
N ASP A 107 4.87 -8.61 -7.41
CA ASP A 107 4.79 -7.20 -7.06
C ASP A 107 3.74 -7.02 -5.94
N PRO A 108 4.14 -6.54 -4.76
CA PRO A 108 3.25 -6.44 -3.61
C PRO A 108 2.31 -5.23 -3.65
N HIS A 109 2.53 -4.24 -4.55
CA HIS A 109 1.93 -2.90 -4.49
C HIS A 109 0.47 -2.85 -4.98
N ILE A 110 -0.32 -3.86 -4.65
CA ILE A 110 -1.72 -4.04 -5.10
C ILE A 110 -2.65 -2.89 -4.68
N TRP A 111 -2.34 -2.19 -3.59
CA TRP A 111 -3.15 -1.06 -3.10
C TRP A 111 -3.06 0.19 -3.98
N THR A 112 -2.15 0.25 -4.94
CA THR A 112 -2.03 1.38 -5.87
C THR A 112 -3.02 1.31 -7.03
N SER A 113 -3.76 0.20 -7.17
CA SER A 113 -4.84 0.01 -8.14
C SER A 113 -6.22 0.17 -7.48
N PRO A 114 -7.02 1.19 -7.82
CA PRO A 114 -8.39 1.30 -7.33
C PRO A 114 -9.25 0.08 -7.63
N ALA A 115 -9.10 -0.55 -8.79
CA ALA A 115 -9.83 -1.75 -9.16
C ALA A 115 -9.49 -2.94 -8.25
N ILE A 116 -8.22 -3.08 -7.84
CA ILE A 116 -7.80 -4.12 -6.89
C ILE A 116 -8.27 -3.78 -5.48
N VAL A 117 -8.22 -2.50 -5.08
CA VAL A 117 -8.68 -2.05 -3.76
C VAL A 117 -10.16 -2.38 -3.52
N GLN A 118 -11.02 -2.35 -4.55
CA GLN A 118 -12.41 -2.82 -4.43
C GLN A 118 -12.48 -4.29 -4.01
N LYS A 119 -11.65 -5.17 -4.59
CA LYS A 119 -11.56 -6.60 -4.22
C LYS A 119 -11.01 -6.77 -2.80
N MET A 120 -9.99 -6.00 -2.44
CA MET A 120 -9.43 -5.99 -1.08
C MET A 120 -10.50 -5.60 -0.05
N ALA A 121 -11.23 -4.51 -0.28
CA ALA A 121 -12.32 -4.05 0.57
C ALA A 121 -13.40 -5.13 0.72
N ALA A 122 -13.81 -5.80 -0.36
CA ALA A 122 -14.78 -6.88 -0.31
C ALA A 122 -14.29 -8.10 0.50
N ASN A 123 -12.99 -8.42 0.46
CA ASN A 123 -12.38 -9.46 1.28
C ASN A 123 -12.40 -9.09 2.77
N MET A 124 -12.06 -7.84 3.08
CA MET A 124 -12.09 -7.32 4.45
C MET A 124 -13.52 -7.32 5.02
N VAL A 125 -14.50 -6.86 4.25
CA VAL A 125 -15.92 -6.83 4.65
C VAL A 125 -16.41 -8.22 5.04
N ARG A 126 -16.18 -9.24 4.21
CA ARG A 126 -16.58 -10.63 4.52
C ARG A 126 -16.00 -11.08 5.85
N SER A 127 -14.70 -10.86 6.05
CA SER A 127 -14.03 -11.26 7.28
C SER A 127 -14.51 -10.45 8.50
N PHE A 128 -14.74 -9.15 8.34
CA PHE A 128 -15.28 -8.33 9.44
C PHE A 128 -16.69 -8.73 9.84
N GLN A 129 -17.54 -9.13 8.90
CA GLN A 129 -18.88 -9.64 9.20
C GLN A 129 -18.85 -10.96 9.99
N ASP A 130 -17.86 -11.81 9.71
CA ASP A 130 -17.66 -13.06 10.45
C ASP A 130 -17.12 -12.81 11.86
N ILE A 131 -16.26 -11.81 12.05
CA ILE A 131 -15.60 -11.47 13.32
C ILE A 131 -16.50 -10.58 14.20
N PHE A 132 -17.25 -9.67 13.60
CA PHE A 132 -18.10 -8.67 14.24
C PHE A 132 -19.54 -8.75 13.69
N PRO A 133 -20.25 -9.86 13.94
CA PRO A 133 -21.58 -10.10 13.35
C PRO A 133 -22.62 -9.05 13.75
N GLU A 134 -22.49 -8.45 14.94
CA GLU A 134 -23.34 -7.38 15.46
C GLU A 134 -23.23 -6.09 14.63
N ASP A 135 -22.08 -5.83 14.03
CA ASP A 135 -21.80 -4.63 13.23
C ASP A 135 -22.05 -4.82 11.72
N THR A 136 -22.52 -5.99 11.29
CA THR A 136 -22.70 -6.34 9.87
C THR A 136 -23.46 -5.28 9.07
N ALA A 137 -24.53 -4.69 9.63
CA ALA A 137 -25.32 -3.68 8.92
C ALA A 137 -24.53 -2.39 8.67
N VAL A 138 -23.77 -1.94 9.68
CA VAL A 138 -22.93 -0.73 9.59
C VAL A 138 -21.76 -0.98 8.62
N ILE A 139 -21.10 -2.13 8.72
CA ILE A 139 -20.00 -2.52 7.83
C ILE A 139 -20.46 -2.53 6.37
N ARG A 140 -21.64 -3.08 6.06
CA ARG A 140 -22.21 -3.05 4.70
C ARG A 140 -22.47 -1.63 4.20
N LYS A 141 -23.08 -0.79 5.04
CA LYS A 141 -23.32 0.62 4.69
C LYS A 141 -22.01 1.37 4.44
N ASN A 142 -21.01 1.16 5.28
CA ASN A 142 -19.69 1.76 5.15
C ASN A 142 -18.97 1.27 3.89
N HIS A 143 -19.10 -0.02 3.55
CA HIS A 143 -18.57 -0.57 2.31
C HIS A 143 -19.10 0.17 1.06
N GLN A 144 -20.38 0.44 0.98
CA GLN A 144 -20.96 1.21 -0.14
C GLN A 144 -20.33 2.61 -0.25
N LYS A 145 -20.12 3.29 0.89
CA LYS A 145 -19.45 4.58 0.90
C LYS A 145 -17.99 4.47 0.43
N LEU A 146 -17.26 3.46 0.91
CA LEU A 146 -15.88 3.22 0.50
C LEU A 146 -15.79 2.93 -1.01
N LEU A 147 -16.67 2.10 -1.56
CA LEU A 147 -16.74 1.83 -3.01
C LEU A 147 -16.96 3.14 -3.80
N HIS A 148 -17.86 4.00 -3.35
CA HIS A 148 -18.07 5.29 -3.99
C HIS A 148 -16.81 6.18 -3.97
N THR A 149 -16.08 6.20 -2.86
CA THR A 149 -14.79 6.92 -2.75
C THR A 149 -13.75 6.34 -3.71
N ILE A 150 -13.62 5.00 -3.77
CA ILE A 150 -12.69 4.32 -4.68
C ILE A 150 -13.02 4.64 -6.14
N ASP A 151 -14.31 4.58 -6.53
CA ASP A 151 -14.76 4.89 -7.88
C ASP A 151 -14.52 6.36 -8.25
N SER A 152 -14.73 7.27 -7.30
CA SER A 152 -14.45 8.70 -7.50
C SER A 152 -12.95 8.94 -7.71
N THR A 153 -12.11 8.33 -6.87
CA THR A 153 -10.65 8.39 -7.00
C THR A 153 -10.19 7.84 -8.36
N HIS A 154 -10.72 6.67 -8.77
CA HIS A 154 -10.43 6.10 -10.09
C HIS A 154 -10.76 7.06 -11.23
N ARG A 155 -11.96 7.67 -11.21
CA ARG A 155 -12.38 8.61 -12.27
C ARG A 155 -11.51 9.84 -12.35
N VAL A 156 -11.11 10.42 -11.22
CA VAL A 156 -10.19 11.57 -11.18
C VAL A 156 -8.85 11.20 -11.83
N ILE A 157 -8.24 10.10 -11.39
CA ILE A 157 -6.96 9.63 -11.94
C ILE A 157 -7.08 9.34 -13.45
N ALA A 158 -8.13 8.62 -13.86
CA ALA A 158 -8.36 8.28 -15.26
C ALA A 158 -8.50 9.54 -16.15
N THR A 159 -9.17 10.57 -15.64
CA THR A 159 -9.32 11.85 -16.36
C THR A 159 -7.98 12.57 -16.49
N GLN A 160 -7.18 12.63 -15.43
CA GLN A 160 -5.87 13.29 -15.43
C GLN A 160 -4.88 12.59 -16.37
N LEU A 161 -4.88 11.25 -16.41
CA LEU A 161 -3.89 10.47 -17.15
C LEU A 161 -4.33 10.09 -18.58
N ALA A 162 -5.62 10.24 -18.92
CA ALA A 162 -6.13 9.90 -20.26
C ALA A 162 -5.34 10.53 -21.43
N PRO A 163 -4.92 11.83 -21.36
CA PRO A 163 -4.13 12.46 -22.43
C PRO A 163 -2.71 11.90 -22.56
N HIS A 164 -2.23 11.17 -21.55
CA HIS A 164 -0.82 10.77 -21.41
C HIS A 164 -0.59 9.27 -21.62
N LYS A 165 -1.57 8.54 -22.17
CA LYS A 165 -1.42 7.10 -22.46
C LYS A 165 -0.20 6.82 -23.32
N GLY A 166 0.57 5.80 -22.94
CA GLY A 166 1.81 5.41 -23.60
C GLY A 166 3.05 6.21 -23.17
N LYS A 167 2.90 7.32 -22.46
CA LYS A 167 4.04 8.05 -21.89
C LYS A 167 4.67 7.28 -20.73
N ALA A 168 5.97 7.57 -20.48
CA ALA A 168 6.76 6.93 -19.43
C ALA A 168 7.24 7.94 -18.40
N PHE A 169 7.42 7.49 -17.16
CA PHE A 169 8.04 8.24 -16.08
C PHE A 169 9.08 7.40 -15.35
N ILE A 170 10.09 8.04 -14.77
CA ILE A 170 11.11 7.40 -13.96
C ILE A 170 10.71 7.48 -12.49
N ILE A 171 10.85 6.36 -11.77
CA ILE A 171 10.60 6.26 -10.33
C ILE A 171 11.73 5.49 -9.66
N TYR A 172 12.09 5.86 -8.43
CA TYR A 172 13.16 5.18 -7.71
C TYR A 172 12.79 3.72 -7.43
N HIS A 173 11.79 3.45 -6.60
CA HIS A 173 11.29 2.11 -6.28
C HIS A 173 10.02 1.79 -7.09
N PRO A 174 9.87 0.59 -7.69
CA PRO A 174 8.80 0.25 -8.63
C PRO A 174 7.42 0.05 -7.97
N ALA A 175 6.95 1.03 -7.19
CA ALA A 175 5.71 0.90 -6.41
C ALA A 175 4.42 1.13 -7.20
N LEU A 176 4.49 1.53 -8.48
CA LEU A 176 3.31 1.97 -9.24
C LEU A 176 2.98 1.07 -10.45
N SER A 177 3.40 -0.21 -10.46
CA SER A 177 3.18 -1.11 -11.59
C SER A 177 1.70 -1.35 -11.89
N TYR A 178 0.88 -1.57 -10.85
CA TYR A 178 -0.57 -1.73 -11.02
C TYR A 178 -1.26 -0.44 -11.45
N PHE A 179 -0.84 0.69 -10.87
CA PHE A 179 -1.29 2.01 -11.27
C PHE A 179 -0.97 2.27 -12.75
N SER A 180 0.28 2.04 -13.15
CA SER A 180 0.74 2.23 -14.53
C SER A 180 -0.03 1.37 -15.53
N ARG A 181 -0.24 0.10 -15.19
CA ARG A 181 -1.05 -0.83 -15.99
C ARG A 181 -2.49 -0.32 -16.17
N ASP A 182 -3.13 0.10 -15.08
CA ASP A 182 -4.55 0.46 -15.06
C ASP A 182 -4.83 1.74 -15.86
N TYR A 183 -3.85 2.66 -15.94
CA TYR A 183 -4.00 3.93 -16.63
C TYR A 183 -3.24 4.04 -17.95
N GLY A 184 -2.54 2.97 -18.35
CA GLY A 184 -1.87 2.88 -19.65
C GLY A 184 -0.65 3.78 -19.80
N ILE A 185 0.07 4.04 -18.71
CA ILE A 185 1.37 4.73 -18.67
C ILE A 185 2.48 3.72 -18.35
N LYS A 186 3.75 4.06 -18.60
CA LYS A 186 4.89 3.17 -18.35
C LYS A 186 5.72 3.66 -17.17
N GLN A 187 5.91 2.80 -16.17
CA GLN A 187 6.88 3.00 -15.09
C GLN A 187 8.25 2.47 -15.51
N ILE A 188 9.31 3.26 -15.31
CA ILE A 188 10.71 2.87 -15.46
C ILE A 188 11.33 3.00 -14.07
N ALA A 189 11.75 1.88 -13.48
CA ALA A 189 12.31 1.87 -12.14
C ALA A 189 13.83 2.06 -12.15
N ILE A 190 14.35 2.78 -11.15
CA ILE A 190 15.78 2.92 -10.89
C ILE A 190 16.30 1.69 -10.14
N GLU A 191 15.59 1.32 -9.08
CA GLU A 191 15.91 0.19 -8.24
C GLU A 191 15.28 -1.09 -8.79
N HIS A 192 16.01 -2.20 -8.69
CA HIS A 192 15.51 -3.54 -9.00
C HIS A 192 15.70 -4.47 -7.80
N HIS A 193 14.57 -5.04 -7.28
CA HIS A 193 14.59 -6.03 -6.18
C HIS A 193 15.31 -5.55 -4.90
N GLY A 194 15.13 -4.30 -4.51
CA GLY A 194 15.77 -3.74 -3.31
C GLY A 194 17.27 -3.47 -3.47
N LYS A 195 17.80 -3.52 -4.71
CA LYS A 195 19.22 -3.27 -5.00
C LYS A 195 19.41 -2.00 -5.80
N GLU A 196 20.45 -1.25 -5.44
CA GLU A 196 20.88 -0.12 -6.28
C GLU A 196 21.32 -0.63 -7.67
N PRO A 197 21.04 0.14 -8.73
CA PRO A 197 21.42 -0.22 -10.09
C PRO A 197 22.94 -0.30 -10.24
N SER A 198 23.42 -1.22 -11.08
CA SER A 198 24.81 -1.23 -11.49
C SER A 198 25.11 0.01 -12.39
N ALA A 199 26.41 0.29 -12.63
CA ALA A 199 26.81 1.38 -13.54
C ALA A 199 26.22 1.19 -14.95
N HIS A 200 26.15 -0.05 -15.41
CA HIS A 200 25.56 -0.39 -16.72
C HIS A 200 24.05 -0.14 -16.75
N ASP A 201 23.32 -0.54 -15.68
CA ASP A 201 21.88 -0.29 -15.59
C ASP A 201 21.58 1.21 -15.56
N MET A 202 22.42 1.98 -14.86
CA MET A 202 22.35 3.44 -14.81
C MET A 202 22.53 4.09 -16.19
N GLU A 203 23.53 3.64 -16.95
CA GLU A 203 23.80 4.13 -18.32
C GLU A 203 22.59 3.87 -19.23
N HIS A 204 22.07 2.65 -19.22
CA HIS A 204 20.90 2.26 -20.01
C HIS A 204 19.65 3.07 -19.63
N LEU A 205 19.42 3.26 -18.32
CA LEU A 205 18.30 4.06 -17.82
C LEU A 205 18.40 5.54 -18.25
N MET A 206 19.61 6.10 -18.25
CA MET A 206 19.85 7.46 -18.72
C MET A 206 19.62 7.59 -20.22
N GLU A 207 20.05 6.61 -21.03
CA GLU A 207 19.77 6.59 -22.47
C GLU A 207 18.27 6.51 -22.74
N GLU A 208 17.55 5.60 -22.06
CA GLU A 208 16.11 5.47 -22.18
C GLU A 208 15.39 6.76 -21.74
N GLY A 209 15.76 7.35 -20.61
CA GLY A 209 15.19 8.60 -20.12
C GLY A 209 15.39 9.77 -21.08
N LYS A 210 16.60 9.93 -21.65
CA LYS A 210 16.89 10.94 -22.66
C LYS A 210 16.09 10.73 -23.95
N SER A 211 15.98 9.48 -24.42
CA SER A 211 15.23 9.15 -25.65
C SER A 211 13.73 9.48 -25.53
N MET A 212 13.19 9.42 -24.31
CA MET A 212 11.81 9.73 -24.01
C MET A 212 11.58 11.17 -23.51
N ALA A 213 12.63 11.99 -23.49
CA ALA A 213 12.60 13.37 -22.97
C ALA A 213 12.02 13.47 -21.53
N ILE A 214 12.37 12.51 -20.66
CA ILE A 214 11.90 12.50 -19.27
C ILE A 214 12.66 13.59 -18.49
N ASN A 215 11.90 14.49 -17.87
CA ASN A 215 12.39 15.63 -17.11
C ASN A 215 12.06 15.56 -15.60
N THR A 216 11.55 14.41 -15.13
CA THR A 216 11.16 14.22 -13.74
C THR A 216 11.51 12.82 -13.26
N VAL A 217 12.12 12.74 -12.09
CA VAL A 217 12.38 11.49 -11.35
C VAL A 217 11.55 11.48 -10.08
N PHE A 218 10.67 10.50 -9.95
CA PHE A 218 9.88 10.32 -8.74
C PHE A 218 10.60 9.48 -7.70
N ILE A 219 10.50 9.89 -6.43
CA ILE A 219 11.04 9.13 -5.29
C ILE A 219 10.02 9.06 -4.17
N GLN A 220 9.99 7.94 -3.45
CA GLN A 220 9.16 7.78 -2.27
C GLN A 220 9.90 8.28 -1.03
N GLU A 221 9.14 8.76 -0.03
CA GLU A 221 9.65 9.34 1.22
C GLU A 221 10.57 8.39 2.02
N GLN A 222 10.43 7.07 1.84
CA GLN A 222 11.15 6.03 2.57
C GLN A 222 12.58 5.81 2.08
N PHE A 223 12.96 6.40 0.95
CA PHE A 223 14.24 6.15 0.30
C PHE A 223 15.20 7.36 0.38
N ASP A 224 16.50 7.06 0.40
CA ASP A 224 17.55 8.09 0.33
C ASP A 224 17.52 8.77 -1.06
N GLN A 225 17.45 10.08 -1.05
CA GLN A 225 17.34 10.87 -2.27
C GLN A 225 18.63 10.94 -3.11
N ARG A 226 19.78 10.44 -2.60
CA ARG A 226 21.07 10.61 -3.28
C ARG A 226 21.11 9.97 -4.66
N SER A 227 20.73 8.70 -4.77
CA SER A 227 20.72 8.00 -6.06
C SER A 227 19.73 8.63 -7.05
N ALA A 228 18.52 9.01 -6.58
CA ALA A 228 17.55 9.71 -7.42
C ALA A 228 18.06 11.07 -7.90
N LYS A 229 18.74 11.85 -7.05
CA LYS A 229 19.33 13.14 -7.41
C LYS A 229 20.47 12.99 -8.42
N THR A 230 21.29 11.94 -8.31
CA THR A 230 22.36 11.67 -9.28
C THR A 230 21.76 11.45 -10.68
N ILE A 231 20.75 10.57 -10.79
CA ILE A 231 20.08 10.30 -12.06
C ILE A 231 19.36 11.55 -12.59
N ALA A 232 18.66 12.26 -11.74
CA ALA A 232 17.96 13.48 -12.13
C ALA A 232 18.95 14.54 -12.66
N SER A 233 20.12 14.70 -12.01
CA SER A 233 21.17 15.62 -12.49
C SER A 233 21.66 15.25 -13.89
N GLU A 234 21.93 13.98 -14.17
CA GLU A 234 22.40 13.51 -15.48
C GLU A 234 21.33 13.65 -16.59
N LEU A 235 20.05 13.58 -16.22
CA LEU A 235 18.92 13.79 -17.13
C LEU A 235 18.51 15.28 -17.23
N SER A 236 19.11 16.18 -16.46
CA SER A 236 18.62 17.56 -16.26
C SER A 236 17.14 17.57 -15.81
N ALA A 237 16.76 16.59 -15.01
CA ALA A 237 15.41 16.37 -14.49
C ALA A 237 15.27 16.91 -13.05
N GLU A 238 14.03 17.20 -12.63
CA GLU A 238 13.71 17.49 -11.23
C GLU A 238 13.40 16.20 -10.45
N VAL A 239 13.56 16.27 -9.11
CA VAL A 239 13.16 15.18 -8.21
C VAL A 239 11.86 15.54 -7.49
N ILE A 240 10.83 14.74 -7.70
CA ILE A 240 9.52 14.93 -7.06
C ILE A 240 9.26 13.79 -6.07
N THR A 241 8.95 14.14 -4.82
CA THR A 241 8.59 13.15 -3.81
C THR A 241 7.10 12.80 -3.89
N ILE A 242 6.81 11.48 -3.82
CA ILE A 242 5.46 10.91 -3.75
C ILE A 242 5.35 9.99 -2.55
N ASN A 243 4.11 9.76 -2.06
CA ASN A 243 3.88 8.84 -0.94
C ASN A 243 2.76 7.83 -1.22
N PRO A 244 3.07 6.69 -1.87
CA PRO A 244 2.10 5.61 -2.08
C PRO A 244 1.74 4.86 -0.79
N LEU A 245 2.47 5.07 0.33
CA LEU A 245 2.18 4.49 1.64
C LEU A 245 1.39 5.43 2.58
N SER A 246 0.80 6.49 2.06
CA SER A 246 0.01 7.44 2.85
C SER A 246 -1.20 6.78 3.53
N GLU A 247 -1.50 7.19 4.76
CA GLU A 247 -2.76 6.87 5.44
C GLU A 247 -3.98 7.50 4.73
N GLN A 248 -3.78 8.58 3.97
CA GLN A 248 -4.82 9.26 3.20
C GLN A 248 -4.85 8.72 1.76
N TRP A 249 -5.16 7.43 1.61
CA TRP A 249 -5.00 6.71 0.35
C TRP A 249 -5.62 7.43 -0.86
N ALA A 250 -6.87 7.88 -0.78
CA ALA A 250 -7.56 8.49 -1.91
C ALA A 250 -6.89 9.81 -2.36
N ALA A 251 -6.52 10.66 -1.39
CA ALA A 251 -5.82 11.92 -1.66
C ALA A 251 -4.42 11.65 -2.24
N ALA A 252 -3.68 10.68 -1.68
CA ALA A 252 -2.35 10.34 -2.17
C ALA A 252 -2.38 9.79 -3.60
N MET A 253 -3.34 8.93 -3.96
CA MET A 253 -3.45 8.41 -5.33
C MET A 253 -3.78 9.51 -6.34
N THR A 254 -4.62 10.47 -5.99
CA THR A 254 -4.91 11.62 -6.86
C THR A 254 -3.75 12.59 -6.97
N ASP A 255 -3.02 12.88 -5.90
CA ASP A 255 -1.80 13.69 -5.89
C ASP A 255 -0.68 13.06 -6.77
N ILE A 256 -0.49 11.74 -6.64
CA ILE A 256 0.45 11.00 -7.50
C ILE A 256 0.07 11.14 -8.98
N ALA A 257 -1.21 10.99 -9.33
CA ALA A 257 -1.68 11.14 -10.70
C ALA A 257 -1.46 12.56 -11.23
N GLU A 258 -1.74 13.59 -10.42
CA GLU A 258 -1.52 15.00 -10.77
C GLU A 258 -0.05 15.29 -11.04
N LYS A 259 0.85 14.84 -10.15
CA LYS A 259 2.30 15.01 -10.30
C LYS A 259 2.83 14.30 -11.54
N ILE A 260 2.38 13.06 -11.80
CA ILE A 260 2.77 12.32 -13.00
C ILE A 260 2.23 13.01 -14.27
N ALA A 261 0.97 13.43 -14.29
CA ALA A 261 0.41 14.15 -15.45
C ALA A 261 1.17 15.46 -15.72
N ALA A 262 1.53 16.21 -14.66
CA ALA A 262 2.30 17.45 -14.78
C ALA A 262 3.71 17.21 -15.38
N SER A 263 4.36 16.09 -15.03
CA SER A 263 5.69 15.74 -15.56
C SER A 263 5.70 15.40 -17.06
N PHE A 264 4.54 15.25 -17.68
CA PHE A 264 4.41 14.96 -19.10
C PHE A 264 4.19 16.22 -19.98
N ASN A 265 4.04 17.38 -19.36
CA ASN A 265 3.88 18.68 -20.02
C ASN A 265 5.22 19.43 -20.02
#